data_8d17834e4589b8c7f32aa6e25d05728f
#
_entry.id   8d17834e4589b8c7f32aa6e25d05728f
#
_cell.length_a   1.000
_cell.length_b   1.000
_cell.length_c   1.000
_cell.angle_alpha   90.00
_cell.angle_beta   90.00
_cell.angle_gamma   90.00
#
_symmetry.space_group_name_H-M   'P 1'
#
loop_
_entity.id
_entity.type
_entity.pdbx_description
1 polymer ?
#
loop_
_entity_poly.entity_id
_entity_poly.type
_entity_poly.pdbx_seq_one_letter_code
_entity_poly.pdbx_strand_id
1 'polypeptide(L)'
;MANHRNLAVLDAADSVADEINRLIDSRPRRVIHVYQLRKASQSIGANISEGFGRGPGPERDQKLRVSRGEAEETIRHLRANYASNRISRTDYWRLRNRLIAIVRMLSSLLREDYIIDPDLDDENTQSAAGD
;
A
#
# COMPACT_ATOMS: atom_id res chain seq x y z
N MET A 1 12.95 13.16 -16.25
CA MET A 1 13.37 11.78 -16.55
C MET A 1 13.20 10.90 -15.33
N ALA A 2 12.53 9.79 -15.47
CA ALA A 2 12.37 8.83 -14.37
C ALA A 2 13.70 8.12 -14.11
N ASN A 3 14.04 7.91 -12.85
CA ASN A 3 15.20 7.12 -12.44
C ASN A 3 14.74 5.76 -11.91
N HIS A 4 15.68 4.88 -11.59
CA HIS A 4 15.37 3.52 -11.14
C HIS A 4 14.50 3.49 -9.88
N ARG A 5 14.72 4.40 -8.94
CA ARG A 5 13.95 4.45 -7.68
C ARG A 5 12.50 4.86 -7.95
N ASN A 6 12.31 5.83 -8.84
CA ASN A 6 10.98 6.31 -9.21
C ASN A 6 10.19 5.22 -9.93
N LEU A 7 10.83 4.52 -10.87
CA LEU A 7 10.21 3.43 -11.60
C LEU A 7 9.89 2.26 -10.66
N ALA A 8 10.79 1.94 -9.74
CA ALA A 8 10.59 0.83 -8.81
C ALA A 8 9.38 1.05 -7.90
N VAL A 9 9.21 2.25 -7.35
CA VAL A 9 8.08 2.51 -6.46
C VAL A 9 6.75 2.54 -7.22
N LEU A 10 6.75 3.06 -8.44
CA LEU A 10 5.54 3.09 -9.27
C LEU A 10 5.13 1.67 -9.67
N ASP A 11 6.08 0.86 -10.12
CA ASP A 11 5.82 -0.53 -10.47
C ASP A 11 5.31 -1.33 -9.25
N ALA A 12 5.89 -1.11 -8.09
CA ALA A 12 5.45 -1.77 -6.87
C ALA A 12 4.01 -1.38 -6.52
N ALA A 13 3.66 -0.11 -6.66
CA ALA A 13 2.32 0.39 -6.38
C ALA A 13 1.29 -0.22 -7.35
N ASP A 14 1.59 -0.21 -8.64
CA ASP A 14 0.68 -0.76 -9.65
C ASP A 14 0.53 -2.27 -9.51
N SER A 15 1.61 -2.96 -9.22
CA SER A 15 1.61 -4.41 -9.05
C SER A 15 0.77 -4.84 -7.85
N VAL A 16 0.89 -4.16 -6.71
CA VAL A 16 0.11 -4.50 -5.53
C VAL A 16 -1.38 -4.19 -5.73
N ALA A 17 -1.69 -3.10 -6.42
CA ALA A 17 -3.08 -2.77 -6.74
C ALA A 17 -3.72 -3.84 -7.64
N ASP A 18 -3.01 -4.31 -8.65
CA ASP A 18 -3.49 -5.39 -9.51
C ASP A 18 -3.72 -6.67 -8.73
N GLU A 19 -2.82 -7.00 -7.82
CA GLU A 19 -2.96 -8.20 -7.00
C GLU A 19 -4.16 -8.10 -6.06
N ILE A 20 -4.40 -6.93 -5.47
CA ILE A 20 -5.57 -6.69 -4.64
C ILE A 20 -6.87 -6.85 -5.45
N ASN A 21 -6.89 -6.30 -6.67
CA ASN A 21 -8.05 -6.47 -7.56
C ASN A 21 -8.30 -7.93 -7.89
N ARG A 22 -7.25 -8.70 -8.18
CA ARG A 22 -7.40 -10.14 -8.43
C ARG A 22 -7.93 -10.88 -7.20
N LEU A 23 -7.45 -10.51 -6.01
CA LEU A 23 -7.93 -11.11 -4.77
C LEU A 23 -9.43 -10.85 -4.59
N ILE A 24 -9.87 -9.62 -4.78
CA ILE A 24 -11.28 -9.24 -4.66
C ILE A 24 -12.12 -10.03 -5.67
N ASP A 25 -11.67 -10.08 -6.92
CA ASP A 25 -12.40 -10.74 -8.01
C ASP A 25 -12.46 -12.26 -7.82
N SER A 26 -11.44 -12.87 -7.21
CA SER A 26 -11.40 -14.30 -6.95
C SER A 26 -12.32 -14.72 -5.79
N ARG A 27 -12.77 -13.78 -4.98
CA ARG A 27 -13.60 -14.05 -3.81
C ARG A 27 -14.76 -13.06 -3.73
N PRO A 28 -15.66 -13.07 -4.73
CA PRO A 28 -16.81 -12.17 -4.74
C PRO A 28 -17.64 -12.39 -3.49
N ARG A 29 -18.11 -11.32 -2.89
CA ARG A 29 -18.95 -11.29 -1.68
C ARG A 29 -18.24 -11.69 -0.38
N ARG A 30 -16.96 -12.07 -0.44
CA ARG A 30 -16.22 -12.41 0.77
C ARG A 30 -15.46 -11.20 1.32
N VAL A 31 -14.77 -10.46 0.44
CA VAL A 31 -14.01 -9.28 0.82
C VAL A 31 -14.98 -8.14 1.15
N ILE A 32 -14.73 -7.45 2.26
CA ILE A 32 -15.49 -6.26 2.68
C ILE A 32 -14.73 -4.99 2.35
N HIS A 33 -15.42 -3.86 2.38
CA HIS A 33 -14.86 -2.54 2.05
C HIS A 33 -14.27 -2.51 0.63
N VAL A 34 -14.93 -3.19 -0.31
CA VAL A 34 -14.42 -3.37 -1.67
C VAL A 34 -14.17 -2.03 -2.36
N TYR A 35 -15.13 -1.12 -2.29
CA TYR A 35 -14.99 0.19 -2.93
C TYR A 35 -13.78 0.96 -2.36
N GLN A 36 -13.70 1.04 -1.04
CA GLN A 36 -12.62 1.75 -0.35
C GLN A 36 -11.26 1.10 -0.63
N LEU A 37 -11.22 -0.23 -0.62
CA LEU A 37 -9.99 -0.98 -0.87
C LEU A 37 -9.48 -0.76 -2.29
N ARG A 38 -10.37 -0.83 -3.29
CA ARG A 38 -10.00 -0.56 -4.69
C ARG A 38 -9.53 0.89 -4.86
N LYS A 39 -10.29 1.84 -4.30
CA LYS A 39 -9.99 3.26 -4.41
C LYS A 39 -8.63 3.58 -3.78
N ALA A 40 -8.39 3.13 -2.56
CA ALA A 40 -7.13 3.40 -1.86
C ALA A 40 -5.96 2.78 -2.61
N SER A 41 -6.04 1.51 -2.99
CA SER A 41 -4.94 0.84 -3.67
C SER A 41 -4.60 1.45 -5.03
N GLN A 42 -5.60 1.85 -5.80
CA GLN A 42 -5.39 2.50 -7.09
C GLN A 42 -4.83 3.91 -6.94
N SER A 43 -5.18 4.61 -5.88
CA SER A 43 -4.72 5.97 -5.62
C SER A 43 -3.24 6.04 -5.29
N ILE A 44 -2.63 4.95 -4.84
CA ILE A 44 -1.19 4.92 -4.54
C ILE A 44 -0.39 5.27 -5.79
N GLY A 45 -0.54 4.48 -6.85
CA GLY A 45 0.19 4.69 -8.10
C GLY A 45 -0.22 5.96 -8.81
N ALA A 46 -1.51 6.33 -8.77
CA ALA A 46 -1.99 7.55 -9.39
C ALA A 46 -1.31 8.80 -8.81
N ASN A 47 -1.18 8.86 -7.48
CA ASN A 47 -0.52 10.00 -6.82
C ASN A 47 0.99 9.99 -7.04
N ILE A 48 1.62 8.82 -7.08
CA ILE A 48 3.05 8.73 -7.41
C ILE A 48 3.30 9.27 -8.81
N SER A 49 2.53 8.80 -9.78
CA SER A 49 2.66 9.21 -11.18
C SER A 49 2.43 10.73 -11.34
N GLU A 50 1.39 11.25 -10.71
CA GLU A 50 1.10 12.68 -10.75
C GLU A 50 2.21 13.49 -10.09
N GLY A 51 2.73 13.03 -8.96
CA GLY A 51 3.83 13.69 -8.27
C GLY A 51 5.09 13.77 -9.12
N PHE A 52 5.47 12.66 -9.75
CA PHE A 52 6.65 12.65 -10.62
C PHE A 52 6.46 13.52 -11.86
N GLY A 53 5.23 13.64 -12.36
CA GLY A 53 4.93 14.51 -13.47
C GLY A 53 5.13 16.01 -13.17
N ARG A 54 5.13 16.38 -11.90
CA ARG A 54 5.35 17.78 -11.50
C ARG A 54 6.82 18.14 -11.34
N GLY A 55 7.69 17.15 -11.33
CA GLY A 55 9.11 17.35 -11.09
C GLY A 55 9.41 17.61 -9.60
N PRO A 56 10.71 17.60 -9.22
CA PRO A 56 11.12 17.77 -7.83
C PRO A 56 10.60 19.08 -7.23
N GLY A 57 10.15 19.01 -5.98
CA GLY A 57 9.68 20.18 -5.25
C GLY A 57 8.51 19.88 -4.34
N PRO A 58 7.95 20.93 -3.70
CA PRO A 58 6.86 20.77 -2.73
C PRO A 58 5.61 20.09 -3.28
N GLU A 59 5.25 20.35 -4.53
CA GLU A 59 4.07 19.74 -5.14
C GLU A 59 4.23 18.23 -5.31
N ARG A 60 5.40 17.80 -5.81
CA ARG A 60 5.74 16.37 -5.88
C ARG A 60 5.66 15.73 -4.50
N ASP A 61 6.29 16.37 -3.53
CA ASP A 61 6.38 15.82 -2.18
C ASP A 61 5.00 15.67 -1.55
N GLN A 62 4.10 16.62 -1.79
CA GLN A 62 2.74 16.52 -1.29
C GLN A 62 2.01 15.32 -1.91
N LYS A 63 2.17 15.08 -3.20
CA LYS A 63 1.56 13.92 -3.86
C LYS A 63 2.12 12.61 -3.33
N LEU A 64 3.42 12.55 -3.07
CA LEU A 64 4.04 11.35 -2.50
C LEU A 64 3.55 11.10 -1.08
N ARG A 65 3.31 12.15 -0.29
CA ARG A 65 2.73 12.00 1.06
C ARG A 65 1.29 11.47 0.99
N VAL A 66 0.49 11.98 0.06
CA VAL A 66 -0.86 11.46 -0.16
C VAL A 66 -0.81 9.99 -0.52
N SER A 67 0.08 9.62 -1.45
CA SER A 67 0.27 8.22 -1.84
C SER A 67 0.62 7.33 -0.64
N ARG A 68 1.53 7.82 0.22
CA ARG A 68 1.92 7.09 1.43
C ARG A 68 0.73 6.86 2.36
N GLY A 69 -0.10 7.86 2.56
CA GLY A 69 -1.34 7.74 3.34
C GLY A 69 -2.31 6.73 2.74
N GLU A 70 -2.43 6.70 1.42
CA GLU A 70 -3.28 5.73 0.73
C GLU A 70 -2.76 4.31 0.88
N ALA A 71 -1.45 4.12 0.91
CA ALA A 71 -0.86 2.81 1.17
C ALA A 71 -1.23 2.31 2.58
N GLU A 72 -1.14 3.17 3.58
CA GLU A 72 -1.53 2.84 4.94
C GLU A 72 -3.04 2.55 5.04
N GLU A 73 -3.86 3.33 4.35
CA GLU A 73 -5.30 3.09 4.30
C GLU A 73 -5.62 1.74 3.67
N THR A 74 -4.89 1.37 2.63
CA THR A 74 -5.03 0.05 1.99
C THR A 74 -4.74 -1.07 2.99
N ILE A 75 -3.68 -0.92 3.79
CA ILE A 75 -3.35 -1.91 4.82
C ILE A 75 -4.49 -2.03 5.84
N ARG A 76 -5.09 -0.91 6.26
CA ARG A 76 -6.20 -0.93 7.22
C ARG A 76 -7.39 -1.74 6.70
N HIS A 77 -7.73 -1.56 5.43
CA HIS A 77 -8.83 -2.32 4.82
C HIS A 77 -8.49 -3.81 4.68
N LEU A 78 -7.25 -4.12 4.31
CA LEU A 78 -6.79 -5.52 4.28
C LEU A 78 -6.82 -6.14 5.68
N ARG A 79 -6.40 -5.39 6.69
CA ARG A 79 -6.39 -5.85 8.07
C ARG A 79 -7.81 -6.16 8.57
N ALA A 80 -8.78 -5.31 8.24
CA ALA A 80 -10.18 -5.56 8.58
C ALA A 80 -10.69 -6.88 7.97
N ASN A 81 -10.30 -7.16 6.74
CA ASN A 81 -10.63 -8.40 6.07
C ASN A 81 -9.96 -9.61 6.73
N TYR A 82 -8.70 -9.48 7.08
CA TYR A 82 -7.97 -10.54 7.77
C TYR A 82 -8.57 -10.81 9.16
N ALA A 83 -8.84 -9.76 9.92
CA ALA A 83 -9.40 -9.88 11.28
C ALA A 83 -10.76 -10.56 11.29
N SER A 84 -11.54 -10.43 10.23
CA SER A 84 -12.85 -11.07 10.08
C SER A 84 -12.82 -12.37 9.26
N ASN A 85 -11.65 -12.94 9.06
CA ASN A 85 -11.42 -14.21 8.35
C ASN A 85 -11.91 -14.18 6.89
N ARG A 86 -11.83 -13.04 6.23
CA ARG A 86 -12.28 -12.90 4.84
C ARG A 86 -11.16 -13.03 3.82
N ILE A 87 -9.93 -12.85 4.25
CA ILE A 87 -8.73 -13.17 3.47
C ILE A 87 -7.80 -14.02 4.33
N SER A 88 -6.97 -14.83 3.68
CA SER A 88 -6.04 -15.70 4.37
C SER A 88 -4.91 -14.92 5.05
N ARG A 89 -4.30 -15.55 6.06
CA ARG A 89 -3.11 -15.00 6.68
C ARG A 89 -1.99 -14.79 5.66
N THR A 90 -1.79 -15.75 4.78
CA THR A 90 -0.76 -15.67 3.74
C THR A 90 -0.99 -14.49 2.81
N ASP A 91 -2.21 -14.30 2.32
CA ASP A 91 -2.54 -13.18 1.45
C ASP A 91 -2.37 -11.85 2.17
N TYR A 92 -2.86 -11.75 3.41
CA TYR A 92 -2.74 -10.50 4.18
C TYR A 92 -1.29 -10.10 4.36
N TRP A 93 -0.44 -11.01 4.86
CA TRP A 93 0.95 -10.66 5.17
C TRP A 93 1.77 -10.39 3.91
N ARG A 94 1.50 -11.11 2.82
CA ARG A 94 2.16 -10.85 1.54
C ARG A 94 1.86 -9.44 1.04
N LEU A 95 0.59 -9.06 1.01
CA LEU A 95 0.17 -7.75 0.51
C LEU A 95 0.58 -6.64 1.47
N ARG A 96 0.39 -6.85 2.76
CA ARG A 96 0.81 -5.91 3.79
C ARG A 96 2.30 -5.60 3.68
N ASN A 97 3.14 -6.61 3.56
CA ASN A 97 4.59 -6.40 3.49
C ASN A 97 5.00 -5.62 2.24
N ARG A 98 4.31 -5.85 1.12
CA ARG A 98 4.55 -5.07 -0.10
C ARG A 98 4.14 -3.62 0.07
N LEU A 99 3.04 -3.35 0.75
CA LEU A 99 2.58 -1.99 1.03
C LEU A 99 3.51 -1.27 1.99
N ILE A 100 4.00 -1.94 3.02
CA ILE A 100 5.00 -1.38 3.94
C ILE A 100 6.28 -1.01 3.19
N ALA A 101 6.72 -1.85 2.24
CA ALA A 101 7.87 -1.52 1.41
C ALA A 101 7.65 -0.25 0.60
N ILE A 102 6.45 -0.06 0.06
CA ILE A 102 6.09 1.16 -0.67
C ILE A 102 6.16 2.38 0.25
N VAL A 103 5.60 2.29 1.46
CA VAL A 103 5.67 3.37 2.45
C VAL A 103 7.12 3.76 2.72
N ARG A 104 8.01 2.78 2.88
CA ARG A 104 9.43 3.02 3.12
C ARG A 104 10.13 3.64 1.91
N MET A 105 9.82 3.18 0.70
CA MET A 105 10.37 3.76 -0.52
C MET A 105 9.96 5.23 -0.68
N LEU A 106 8.67 5.54 -0.44
CA LEU A 106 8.17 6.91 -0.53
C LEU A 106 8.82 7.80 0.53
N SER A 107 8.95 7.30 1.76
CA SER A 107 9.59 8.05 2.84
C SER A 107 11.06 8.35 2.53
N SER A 108 11.75 7.40 1.91
CA SER A 108 13.13 7.60 1.45
C SER A 108 13.23 8.68 0.37
N LEU A 109 12.32 8.66 -0.61
CA LEU A 109 12.28 9.68 -1.65
C LEU A 109 11.98 11.07 -1.08
N LEU A 110 11.14 11.12 -0.05
CA LEU A 110 10.81 12.34 0.67
C LEU A 110 11.92 12.79 1.64
N ARG A 111 12.89 11.93 1.92
CA ARG A 111 13.94 12.13 2.92
C ARG A 111 13.36 12.42 4.30
N GLU A 112 12.33 11.65 4.66
CA GLU A 112 11.64 11.78 5.94
C GLU A 112 11.87 10.54 6.80
N ASP A 113 12.18 10.76 8.09
CA ASP A 113 12.11 9.73 9.10
C ASP A 113 10.65 9.51 9.44
N TYR A 114 10.02 8.56 8.77
CA TYR A 114 8.60 8.32 8.92
C TYR A 114 8.35 7.11 9.81
N ILE A 115 7.57 7.31 10.84
CA ILE A 115 7.13 6.22 11.72
C ILE A 115 5.79 5.73 11.22
N ILE A 116 5.77 4.50 10.72
CA ILE A 116 4.53 3.84 10.31
C ILE A 116 3.70 3.60 11.56
N ASP A 117 2.38 3.78 11.44
CA ASP A 117 1.43 3.48 12.52
C ASP A 117 1.79 2.11 13.14
N PRO A 118 2.08 2.04 14.44
CA PRO A 118 2.46 0.76 15.07
C PRO A 118 1.44 -0.35 14.89
N ASP A 119 0.17 -0.01 14.76
CA ASP A 119 -0.87 -1.00 14.50
C ASP A 119 -0.72 -1.65 13.11
N LEU A 120 -0.08 -0.95 12.18
CA LEU A 120 0.15 -1.45 10.83
C LEU A 120 1.51 -2.12 10.66
N ASP A 121 2.49 -1.74 11.49
CA ASP A 121 3.85 -2.27 11.42
C ASP A 121 4.10 -3.23 12.59
N ASP A 122 3.26 -4.24 12.70
CA ASP A 122 3.30 -5.20 13.80
C ASP A 122 3.91 -6.52 13.33
N GLU A 123 5.23 -6.61 13.36
CA GLU A 123 5.95 -7.82 12.97
C GLU A 123 5.75 -8.96 13.97
N ASN A 124 5.51 -8.63 15.24
CA ASN A 124 5.32 -9.65 16.28
C ASN A 124 4.01 -10.42 16.08
N THR A 125 2.97 -9.76 15.58
CA THR A 125 1.71 -10.43 15.28
C THR A 125 1.90 -11.53 14.24
N GLN A 126 2.76 -11.32 13.26
CA GLN A 126 3.07 -12.33 12.25
C GLN A 126 3.67 -13.60 12.90
N SER A 127 4.60 -13.41 13.82
CA SER A 127 5.25 -14.54 14.51
C SER A 127 4.30 -15.25 15.47
N ALA A 128 3.45 -14.50 16.16
CA ALA A 128 2.56 -15.03 17.19
C ALA A 128 1.32 -15.72 16.61
N ALA A 129 0.86 -15.28 15.46
CA ALA A 129 -0.34 -15.81 14.84
C ALA A 129 -0.02 -17.12 14.12
N GLY A 130 -0.05 -18.21 14.81
CA GLY A 130 0.03 -19.55 14.18
C GLY A 130 -0.99 -19.64 13.04
N ASP A 131 -0.87 -20.54 12.17
CA ASP A 131 -1.87 -20.69 11.10
C ASP A 131 -3.08 -21.49 11.52
#